data_bbaf2c877aaee86d5e3420e8be26eb74
#
_entry.id   bbaf2c877aaee86d5e3420e8be26eb74
#
_cell.length_a   1.000
_cell.length_b   1.000
_cell.length_c   1.000
_cell.angle_alpha   90.00
_cell.angle_beta   90.00
_cell.angle_gamma   90.00
#
_symmetry.space_group_name_H-M   'P 1'
#
loop_
_entity.id
_entity.type
_entity.pdbx_description
1 polymer ?
#
loop_
_entity_poly.entity_id
_entity_poly.type
_entity_poly.pdbx_seq_one_letter_code
_entity_poly.pdbx_strand_id
1 'polypeptide(L)'
;RINNEYVHLEYLNMKKLIDFTVTENKRLNHDTILLVLHSDELPEIQPGQFVNVRVDHSPSTFLRRPISVHDVDESRGLLYLFIKIVGCGTSTLGELQIGDKVNVMLPLGNHFSIPTSGRPLLIGGGCGVAPMLHLSRIMKARGLSPVVLIGTRTDKDILRKEEYEKYATVYYTTEDGSFGEKGYVTQHSVLKEKFDHIFCCGPEVMMKAVAGYANQNN
;
A
#
# COMPACT_ATOMS: atom_id res chain seq x y z
N ARG A 1 -26.19 -0.55 -30.92
CA ARG A 1 -25.30 0.57 -30.42
C ARG A 1 -24.66 0.08 -29.12
N ILE A 2 -23.39 -0.33 -29.20
CA ILE A 2 -22.60 -0.64 -28.01
C ILE A 2 -22.34 0.70 -27.33
N ASN A 3 -22.71 0.83 -26.04
CA ASN A 3 -22.54 2.07 -25.29
C ASN A 3 -21.05 2.36 -25.17
N ASN A 4 -20.61 3.52 -25.65
CA ASN A 4 -19.21 3.97 -25.56
C ASN A 4 -18.65 3.99 -24.11
N GLU A 5 -19.51 4.09 -23.10
CA GLU A 5 -19.12 4.01 -21.68
C GLU A 5 -18.57 2.63 -21.27
N TYR A 6 -19.15 1.53 -21.80
CA TYR A 6 -18.65 0.18 -21.51
C TYR A 6 -17.27 -0.07 -22.14
N VAL A 7 -17.04 0.42 -23.33
CA VAL A 7 -15.75 0.30 -24.02
C VAL A 7 -14.67 1.11 -23.28
N HIS A 8 -15.02 2.26 -22.73
CA HIS A 8 -14.08 3.10 -21.98
C HIS A 8 -13.69 2.45 -20.63
N LEU A 9 -14.64 1.80 -19.93
CA LEU A 9 -14.40 1.05 -18.70
C LEU A 9 -13.53 -0.21 -18.93
N GLU A 10 -13.68 -0.91 -20.06
CA GLU A 10 -12.80 -2.04 -20.39
C GLU A 10 -11.37 -1.60 -20.67
N TYR A 11 -11.16 -0.48 -21.36
CA TYR A 11 -9.82 0.09 -21.59
C TYR A 11 -9.12 0.52 -20.32
N LEU A 12 -9.84 1.08 -19.34
CA LEU A 12 -9.29 1.50 -18.04
C LEU A 12 -8.82 0.33 -17.17
N ASN A 13 -9.36 -0.89 -17.40
CA ASN A 13 -9.02 -2.10 -16.64
C ASN A 13 -8.05 -3.05 -17.36
N MET A 14 -7.50 -2.67 -18.51
CA MET A 14 -6.57 -3.54 -19.24
C MET A 14 -5.24 -3.65 -18.52
N LYS A 15 -4.88 -4.89 -18.17
CA LYS A 15 -3.55 -5.23 -17.64
C LYS A 15 -2.50 -4.93 -18.70
N LYS A 16 -1.47 -4.20 -18.33
CA LYS A 16 -0.36 -3.82 -19.19
C LYS A 16 0.94 -4.45 -18.72
N LEU A 17 1.87 -4.64 -19.63
CA LEU A 17 3.27 -4.91 -19.38
C LEU A 17 4.05 -3.67 -19.80
N ILE A 18 4.65 -2.99 -18.84
CA ILE A 18 5.35 -1.72 -19.06
C ILE A 18 6.77 -1.81 -18.51
N ASP A 19 7.72 -1.26 -19.26
CA ASP A 19 9.09 -1.08 -18.80
C ASP A 19 9.21 0.28 -18.11
N PHE A 20 9.47 0.24 -16.81
CA PHE A 20 9.70 1.41 -15.99
C PHE A 20 11.19 1.69 -15.85
N THR A 21 11.52 2.94 -15.55
CA THR A 21 12.87 3.35 -15.14
C THR A 21 12.89 3.60 -13.64
N VAL A 22 13.89 3.07 -12.94
CA VAL A 22 14.11 3.37 -11.52
C VAL A 22 14.52 4.83 -11.37
N THR A 23 13.76 5.59 -10.56
CA THR A 23 14.07 6.98 -10.23
C THR A 23 14.56 7.15 -8.80
N GLU A 24 14.18 6.24 -7.91
CA GLU A 24 14.66 6.18 -6.53
C GLU A 24 14.63 4.73 -6.04
N ASN A 25 15.66 4.33 -5.28
CA ASN A 25 15.68 3.09 -4.51
C ASN A 25 16.28 3.39 -3.14
N LYS A 26 15.41 3.64 -2.16
CA LYS A 26 15.81 4.12 -0.83
C LYS A 26 15.61 3.04 0.22
N ARG A 27 16.66 2.71 0.95
CA ARG A 27 16.56 1.90 2.17
C ARG A 27 15.86 2.69 3.26
N LEU A 28 14.72 2.18 3.76
CA LEU A 28 13.95 2.81 4.83
C LEU A 28 14.36 2.30 6.21
N ASN A 29 14.62 0.99 6.34
CA ASN A 29 15.20 0.36 7.52
C ASN A 29 16.00 -0.88 7.11
N HIS A 30 16.29 -1.79 8.05
CA HIS A 30 17.15 -2.96 7.81
C HIS A 30 16.60 -3.94 6.75
N ASP A 31 15.28 -4.03 6.57
CA ASP A 31 14.63 -5.00 5.68
C ASP A 31 13.58 -4.39 4.74
N THR A 32 13.47 -3.07 4.66
CA THR A 32 12.43 -2.42 3.86
C THR A 32 13.01 -1.32 2.98
N ILE A 33 12.57 -1.28 1.72
CA ILE A 33 12.92 -0.26 0.74
C ILE A 33 11.69 0.46 0.21
N LEU A 34 11.90 1.69 -0.27
CA LEU A 34 11.01 2.40 -1.17
C LEU A 34 11.64 2.38 -2.56
N LEU A 35 10.99 1.70 -3.50
CA LEU A 35 11.37 1.70 -4.91
C LEU A 35 10.39 2.60 -5.66
N VAL A 36 10.92 3.62 -6.35
CA VAL A 36 10.12 4.55 -7.17
C VAL A 36 10.46 4.32 -8.64
N LEU A 37 9.43 4.08 -9.42
CA LEU A 37 9.51 3.73 -10.83
C LEU A 37 8.77 4.78 -11.68
N HIS A 38 9.35 5.18 -12.81
CA HIS A 38 8.76 6.15 -13.73
C HIS A 38 8.40 5.51 -15.07
N SER A 39 7.24 5.86 -15.60
CA SER A 39 6.84 5.61 -16.98
C SER A 39 5.81 6.64 -17.44
N ASP A 40 5.95 7.14 -18.68
CA ASP A 40 4.97 8.03 -19.32
C ASP A 40 3.66 7.28 -19.67
N GLU A 41 3.68 5.93 -19.64
CA GLU A 41 2.53 5.06 -19.95
C GLU A 41 1.80 4.53 -18.69
N LEU A 42 2.07 5.14 -17.52
CA LEU A 42 1.46 4.71 -16.25
C LEU A 42 -0.07 4.70 -16.37
N PRO A 43 -0.74 3.54 -16.21
CA PRO A 43 -2.19 3.48 -16.23
C PRO A 43 -2.78 3.99 -14.92
N GLU A 44 -4.09 4.26 -14.92
CA GLU A 44 -4.82 4.49 -13.68
C GLU A 44 -4.71 3.26 -12.77
N ILE A 45 -4.38 3.50 -11.51
CA ILE A 45 -4.26 2.46 -10.47
C ILE A 45 -5.15 2.84 -9.30
N GLN A 46 -6.04 1.93 -8.92
CA GLN A 46 -6.94 2.13 -7.80
C GLN A 46 -6.30 1.67 -6.47
N PRO A 47 -6.61 2.32 -5.33
CA PRO A 47 -6.10 1.92 -4.03
C PRO A 47 -6.42 0.46 -3.68
N GLY A 48 -5.42 -0.29 -3.25
CA GLY A 48 -5.53 -1.73 -2.93
C GLY A 48 -5.05 -2.65 -4.04
N GLN A 49 -4.88 -2.16 -5.25
CA GLN A 49 -4.28 -2.93 -6.34
C GLN A 49 -2.79 -3.18 -6.10
N PHE A 50 -2.27 -4.17 -6.77
CA PHE A 50 -0.86 -4.57 -6.74
C PHE A 50 -0.27 -4.66 -8.14
N VAL A 51 1.02 -4.84 -8.21
CA VAL A 51 1.79 -5.06 -9.44
C VAL A 51 2.59 -6.35 -9.35
N ASN A 52 2.90 -6.96 -10.49
CA ASN A 52 3.84 -8.07 -10.59
C ASN A 52 5.14 -7.60 -11.25
N VAL A 53 6.19 -7.45 -10.43
CA VAL A 53 7.50 -6.97 -10.84
C VAL A 53 8.36 -8.13 -11.34
N ARG A 54 8.92 -8.02 -12.54
CA ARG A 54 9.92 -8.96 -13.03
C ARG A 54 11.25 -8.70 -12.29
N VAL A 55 11.90 -9.77 -11.89
CA VAL A 55 13.19 -9.70 -11.22
C VAL A 55 14.25 -10.25 -12.19
N ASP A 56 14.94 -9.33 -12.84
CA ASP A 56 16.05 -9.69 -13.70
C ASP A 56 17.33 -9.88 -12.85
N HIS A 57 18.30 -10.62 -13.37
CA HIS A 57 19.58 -10.91 -12.69
C HIS A 57 19.48 -11.68 -11.37
N SER A 58 18.35 -12.38 -11.14
CA SER A 58 18.18 -13.30 -10.00
C SER A 58 18.01 -14.73 -10.50
N PRO A 59 19.08 -15.53 -10.63
CA PRO A 59 19.02 -16.89 -11.22
C PRO A 59 18.06 -17.85 -10.52
N SER A 60 17.77 -17.61 -9.24
CA SER A 60 16.85 -18.40 -8.42
C SER A 60 15.41 -17.86 -8.39
N THR A 61 15.13 -16.74 -9.07
CA THR A 61 13.81 -16.08 -9.06
C THR A 61 13.14 -16.16 -10.43
N PHE A 62 12.38 -17.21 -10.66
CA PHE A 62 11.69 -17.45 -11.94
C PHE A 62 10.37 -16.67 -12.06
N LEU A 63 9.70 -16.41 -10.94
CA LEU A 63 8.38 -15.78 -10.93
C LEU A 63 8.50 -14.28 -10.60
N ARG A 64 7.61 -13.48 -11.20
CA ARG A 64 7.43 -12.08 -10.81
C ARG A 64 7.05 -11.97 -9.33
N ARG A 65 7.39 -10.85 -8.71
CA ARG A 65 7.04 -10.56 -7.31
C ARG A 65 5.79 -9.71 -7.24
N PRO A 66 4.72 -10.20 -6.57
CA PRO A 66 3.55 -9.39 -6.30
C PRO A 66 3.89 -8.36 -5.22
N ILE A 67 3.71 -7.10 -5.53
CA ILE A 67 3.98 -5.96 -4.64
C ILE A 67 2.76 -5.05 -4.63
N SER A 68 2.22 -4.75 -3.45
CA SER A 68 1.13 -3.78 -3.31
C SER A 68 1.58 -2.39 -3.74
N VAL A 69 0.72 -1.69 -4.45
CA VAL A 69 0.97 -0.28 -4.78
C VAL A 69 0.90 0.55 -3.49
N HIS A 70 1.98 1.28 -3.21
CA HIS A 70 2.09 2.12 -2.04
C HIS A 70 1.47 3.49 -2.28
N ASP A 71 1.82 4.11 -3.40
CA ASP A 71 1.23 5.36 -3.90
C ASP A 71 1.48 5.52 -5.40
N VAL A 72 0.82 6.49 -5.99
CA VAL A 72 0.93 6.84 -7.41
C VAL A 72 0.95 8.36 -7.54
N ASP A 73 1.84 8.90 -8.37
CA ASP A 73 1.76 10.27 -8.84
C ASP A 73 1.50 10.25 -10.34
N GLU A 74 0.22 10.32 -10.69
CA GLU A 74 -0.24 10.25 -12.08
C GLU A 74 0.31 11.40 -12.93
N SER A 75 0.47 12.57 -12.32
CA SER A 75 0.95 13.78 -13.02
C SER A 75 2.41 13.68 -13.43
N ARG A 76 3.19 12.89 -12.71
CA ARG A 76 4.63 12.68 -12.92
C ARG A 76 4.95 11.27 -13.43
N GLY A 77 3.94 10.44 -13.68
CA GLY A 77 4.15 9.04 -14.11
C GLY A 77 4.91 8.18 -13.10
N LEU A 78 4.77 8.46 -11.78
CA LEU A 78 5.54 7.77 -10.74
C LEU A 78 4.69 6.71 -10.03
N LEU A 79 5.27 5.52 -9.90
CA LEU A 79 4.76 4.39 -9.15
C LEU A 79 5.65 4.15 -7.93
N TYR A 80 5.08 4.18 -6.73
CA TYR A 80 5.78 3.96 -5.47
C TYR A 80 5.49 2.56 -4.95
N LEU A 81 6.54 1.80 -4.68
CA LEU A 81 6.48 0.45 -4.15
C LEU A 81 7.22 0.39 -2.80
N PHE A 82 6.47 0.03 -1.76
CA PHE A 82 7.02 -0.21 -0.42
C PHE A 82 7.28 -1.71 -0.27
N ILE A 83 8.54 -2.12 -0.28
CA ILE A 83 8.94 -3.51 -0.44
C ILE A 83 9.68 -3.99 0.80
N LYS A 84 9.14 -5.01 1.47
CA LYS A 84 9.87 -5.76 2.49
C LYS A 84 10.77 -6.81 1.85
N ILE A 85 12.03 -6.82 2.21
CA ILE A 85 13.00 -7.80 1.74
C ILE A 85 12.81 -9.09 2.55
N VAL A 86 12.33 -10.13 1.88
CA VAL A 86 12.01 -11.43 2.51
C VAL A 86 12.70 -12.62 1.82
N GLY A 87 13.42 -12.39 0.72
CA GLY A 87 14.10 -13.43 -0.02
C GLY A 87 14.82 -12.90 -1.25
N CYS A 88 15.45 -13.79 -2.03
CA CYS A 88 16.34 -13.42 -3.15
C CYS A 88 15.71 -12.40 -4.10
N GLY A 89 14.47 -12.61 -4.56
CA GLY A 89 13.83 -11.70 -5.52
C GLY A 89 13.66 -10.28 -4.98
N THR A 90 13.22 -10.11 -3.74
CA THR A 90 13.08 -8.78 -3.12
C THR A 90 14.42 -8.19 -2.72
N SER A 91 15.44 -9.01 -2.44
CA SER A 91 16.83 -8.55 -2.25
C SER A 91 17.37 -7.95 -3.55
N THR A 92 17.20 -8.65 -4.69
CA THR A 92 17.62 -8.16 -5.99
C THR A 92 16.93 -6.83 -6.36
N LEU A 93 15.63 -6.68 -6.05
CA LEU A 93 14.95 -5.39 -6.22
C LEU A 93 15.57 -4.28 -5.36
N GLY A 94 16.10 -4.64 -4.19
CA GLY A 94 16.80 -3.72 -3.29
C GLY A 94 18.17 -3.26 -3.79
N GLU A 95 18.74 -3.91 -4.80
CA GLU A 95 20.05 -3.64 -5.39
C GLU A 95 19.97 -2.78 -6.67
N LEU A 96 18.75 -2.57 -7.20
CA LEU A 96 18.52 -1.77 -8.40
C LEU A 96 19.05 -0.35 -8.23
N GLN A 97 19.67 0.15 -9.32
CA GLN A 97 20.24 1.50 -9.37
C GLN A 97 19.30 2.45 -10.12
N ILE A 98 19.44 3.75 -9.86
CA ILE A 98 18.74 4.78 -10.64
C ILE A 98 19.13 4.64 -12.11
N GLY A 99 18.12 4.61 -12.99
CA GLY A 99 18.27 4.40 -14.43
C GLY A 99 18.04 2.96 -14.89
N ASP A 100 18.06 1.98 -13.98
CA ASP A 100 17.75 0.58 -14.34
C ASP A 100 16.33 0.44 -14.89
N LYS A 101 16.14 -0.54 -15.78
CA LYS A 101 14.84 -0.88 -16.35
C LYS A 101 14.20 -2.03 -15.60
N VAL A 102 12.92 -1.86 -15.27
CA VAL A 102 12.13 -2.86 -14.55
C VAL A 102 10.83 -3.10 -15.29
N ASN A 103 10.60 -4.35 -15.72
CA ASN A 103 9.36 -4.72 -16.39
C ASN A 103 8.28 -5.07 -15.36
N VAL A 104 7.14 -4.40 -15.42
CA VAL A 104 6.05 -4.50 -14.47
C VAL A 104 4.74 -4.84 -15.17
N MET A 105 3.99 -5.81 -14.65
CA MET A 105 2.62 -6.10 -15.04
C MET A 105 1.68 -5.39 -14.07
N LEU A 106 0.81 -4.51 -14.57
CA LEU A 106 -0.09 -3.68 -13.78
C LEU A 106 -1.31 -3.20 -14.59
N PRO A 107 -2.39 -2.68 -13.94
CA PRO A 107 -2.73 -2.91 -12.54
C PRO A 107 -3.27 -4.32 -12.33
N LEU A 108 -3.15 -4.88 -11.13
CA LEU A 108 -3.61 -6.23 -10.79
C LEU A 108 -4.46 -6.23 -9.53
N GLY A 109 -5.35 -7.22 -9.43
CA GLY A 109 -6.21 -7.44 -8.27
C GLY A 109 -7.40 -6.49 -8.19
N ASN A 110 -8.20 -6.68 -7.15
CA ASN A 110 -9.31 -5.81 -6.81
C ASN A 110 -8.81 -4.55 -6.09
N HIS A 111 -9.67 -3.55 -5.99
CA HIS A 111 -9.41 -2.32 -5.26
C HIS A 111 -10.36 -2.17 -4.06
N PHE A 112 -10.03 -1.28 -3.15
CA PHE A 112 -10.93 -0.90 -2.07
C PHE A 112 -12.13 -0.10 -2.60
N SER A 113 -13.32 -0.45 -2.14
CA SER A 113 -14.54 0.34 -2.41
C SER A 113 -14.52 1.56 -1.48
N ILE A 114 -14.25 2.74 -2.04
CA ILE A 114 -14.17 3.98 -1.27
C ILE A 114 -15.57 4.51 -1.02
N PRO A 115 -15.98 4.74 0.26
CA PRO A 115 -17.30 5.26 0.59
C PRO A 115 -17.45 6.72 0.13
N THR A 116 -18.70 7.15 -0.01
CA THR A 116 -19.04 8.53 -0.36
C THR A 116 -19.18 9.44 0.86
N SER A 117 -19.32 8.87 2.06
CA SER A 117 -19.47 9.59 3.33
C SER A 117 -19.05 8.71 4.50
N GLY A 118 -19.06 9.28 5.70
CA GLY A 118 -18.71 8.58 6.94
C GLY A 118 -17.24 8.74 7.32
N ARG A 119 -16.87 8.18 8.45
CA ARG A 119 -15.52 8.25 9.02
C ARG A 119 -14.79 6.91 8.82
N PRO A 120 -13.84 6.83 7.90
CA PRO A 120 -13.12 5.59 7.64
C PRO A 120 -11.94 5.39 8.60
N LEU A 121 -11.75 4.14 9.05
CA LEU A 121 -10.57 3.66 9.77
C LEU A 121 -9.79 2.70 8.87
N LEU A 122 -8.52 3.00 8.66
CA LEU A 122 -7.57 2.21 7.88
C LEU A 122 -6.57 1.57 8.83
N ILE A 123 -6.53 0.25 8.88
CA ILE A 123 -5.63 -0.48 9.79
C ILE A 123 -4.56 -1.20 8.98
N GLY A 124 -3.30 -0.85 9.22
CA GLY A 124 -2.14 -1.45 8.55
C GLY A 124 -1.21 -2.13 9.54
N GLY A 125 -0.78 -3.36 9.26
CA GLY A 125 0.18 -4.10 10.09
C GLY A 125 1.43 -4.52 9.32
N GLY A 126 2.61 -4.14 9.80
CA GLY A 126 3.87 -4.43 9.13
C GLY A 126 3.87 -3.91 7.68
N CYS A 127 4.22 -4.75 6.70
CA CYS A 127 4.19 -4.36 5.29
C CYS A 127 2.77 -4.14 4.74
N GLY A 128 1.72 -4.60 5.43
CA GLY A 128 0.32 -4.32 5.07
C GLY A 128 -0.08 -2.85 5.19
N VAL A 129 0.74 -2.01 5.81
CA VAL A 129 0.55 -0.56 5.80
C VAL A 129 0.70 0.01 4.38
N ALA A 130 1.43 -0.65 3.48
CA ALA A 130 1.77 -0.14 2.15
C ALA A 130 0.58 0.46 1.37
N PRO A 131 -0.56 -0.25 1.15
CA PRO A 131 -1.66 0.28 0.36
C PRO A 131 -2.47 1.37 1.08
N MET A 132 -2.27 1.56 2.39
CA MET A 132 -3.02 2.54 3.18
C MET A 132 -2.67 3.99 2.84
N LEU A 133 -1.47 4.27 2.32
CA LEU A 133 -1.08 5.62 1.92
C LEU A 133 -1.90 6.09 0.72
N HIS A 134 -1.90 5.32 -0.38
CA HIS A 134 -2.69 5.64 -1.56
C HIS A 134 -4.19 5.76 -1.20
N LEU A 135 -4.72 4.83 -0.39
CA LEU A 135 -6.11 4.85 0.05
C LEU A 135 -6.44 6.12 0.83
N SER A 136 -5.60 6.51 1.80
CA SER A 136 -5.82 7.72 2.60
C SER A 136 -5.76 8.99 1.75
N ARG A 137 -4.82 9.07 0.80
CA ARG A 137 -4.69 10.20 -0.14
C ARG A 137 -5.96 10.36 -0.99
N ILE A 138 -6.46 9.28 -1.58
CA ILE A 138 -7.67 9.33 -2.41
C ILE A 138 -8.92 9.64 -1.57
N MET A 139 -9.04 9.08 -0.36
CA MET A 139 -10.14 9.40 0.54
C MET A 139 -10.15 10.88 0.92
N LYS A 140 -8.98 11.44 1.28
CA LYS A 140 -8.86 12.88 1.58
C LYS A 140 -9.21 13.74 0.37
N ALA A 141 -8.77 13.38 -0.82
CA ALA A 141 -9.12 14.10 -2.06
C ALA A 141 -10.62 14.08 -2.36
N ARG A 142 -11.35 13.04 -1.88
CA ARG A 142 -12.81 12.93 -1.97
C ARG A 142 -13.56 13.60 -0.80
N GLY A 143 -12.86 14.36 0.05
CA GLY A 143 -13.44 15.09 1.17
C GLY A 143 -13.70 14.27 2.43
N LEU A 144 -13.22 13.03 2.50
CA LEU A 144 -13.27 12.23 3.70
C LEU A 144 -12.13 12.59 4.67
N SER A 145 -12.29 12.26 5.95
CA SER A 145 -11.27 12.44 6.99
C SER A 145 -10.82 11.08 7.51
N PRO A 146 -9.93 10.38 6.79
CA PRO A 146 -9.51 9.05 7.20
C PRO A 146 -8.68 9.08 8.49
N VAL A 147 -8.86 8.04 9.29
CA VAL A 147 -7.99 7.71 10.42
C VAL A 147 -7.17 6.49 10.04
N VAL A 148 -5.86 6.55 10.26
CA VAL A 148 -4.94 5.42 10.00
C VAL A 148 -4.38 4.92 11.33
N LEU A 149 -4.51 3.62 11.59
CA LEU A 149 -3.90 2.94 12.72
C LEU A 149 -2.81 1.99 12.20
N ILE A 150 -1.58 2.27 12.57
CA ILE A 150 -0.40 1.51 12.15
C ILE A 150 0.09 0.66 13.32
N GLY A 151 0.18 -0.66 13.12
CA GLY A 151 0.75 -1.60 14.07
C GLY A 151 2.07 -2.16 13.58
N THR A 152 3.10 -2.08 14.44
CA THR A 152 4.44 -2.60 14.17
C THR A 152 5.00 -3.33 15.39
N ARG A 153 6.16 -3.99 15.24
CA ARG A 153 6.83 -4.61 16.37
C ARG A 153 7.53 -3.58 17.26
N THR A 154 8.22 -2.64 16.61
CA THR A 154 9.02 -1.61 17.27
C THR A 154 8.88 -0.27 16.56
N ASP A 155 9.36 0.80 17.16
CA ASP A 155 9.44 2.15 16.57
C ASP A 155 10.25 2.20 15.27
N LYS A 156 11.28 1.34 15.14
CA LYS A 156 12.14 1.24 13.94
C LYS A 156 11.39 0.75 12.69
N ASP A 157 10.22 0.15 12.89
CA ASP A 157 9.36 -0.36 11.81
C ASP A 157 8.26 0.66 11.43
N ILE A 158 8.17 1.79 12.13
CA ILE A 158 7.29 2.91 11.78
C ILE A 158 7.97 3.73 10.69
N LEU A 159 7.58 3.45 9.45
CA LEU A 159 8.20 4.04 8.27
C LEU A 159 7.24 5.00 7.57
N ARG A 160 7.79 6.08 6.97
CA ARG A 160 7.04 7.08 6.21
C ARG A 160 5.93 7.79 6.99
N LYS A 161 6.13 7.97 8.30
CA LYS A 161 5.18 8.60 9.21
C LYS A 161 4.61 9.91 8.66
N GLU A 162 5.48 10.82 8.25
CA GLU A 162 5.11 12.16 7.75
C GLU A 162 4.25 12.09 6.48
N GLU A 163 4.42 11.05 5.66
CA GLU A 163 3.62 10.88 4.44
C GLU A 163 2.17 10.53 4.76
N TYR A 164 1.94 9.63 5.73
CA TYR A 164 0.58 9.30 6.17
C TYR A 164 -0.09 10.49 6.86
N GLU A 165 0.64 11.24 7.68
CA GLU A 165 0.14 12.41 8.41
C GLU A 165 -0.30 13.56 7.49
N LYS A 166 0.17 13.61 6.23
CA LYS A 166 -0.32 14.55 5.22
C LYS A 166 -1.80 14.31 4.87
N TYR A 167 -2.28 13.07 4.96
CA TYR A 167 -3.58 12.68 4.42
C TYR A 167 -4.56 12.17 5.47
N ALA A 168 -4.10 11.82 6.67
CA ALA A 168 -4.91 11.21 7.71
C ALA A 168 -4.54 11.67 9.11
N THR A 169 -5.42 11.47 10.07
CA THR A 169 -5.05 11.40 11.49
C THR A 169 -4.44 10.03 11.74
N VAL A 170 -3.21 9.97 12.23
CA VAL A 170 -2.48 8.71 12.34
C VAL A 170 -2.23 8.34 13.79
N TYR A 171 -2.55 7.09 14.14
CA TYR A 171 -2.26 6.47 15.42
C TYR A 171 -1.30 5.30 15.25
N TYR A 172 -0.56 5.01 16.31
CA TYR A 172 0.49 4.00 16.27
C TYR A 172 0.39 3.07 17.46
N THR A 173 0.65 1.80 17.23
CA THR A 173 0.88 0.82 18.29
C THR A 173 2.15 0.02 17.99
N THR A 174 2.95 -0.23 19.02
CA THR A 174 4.12 -1.11 18.93
C THR A 174 3.99 -2.23 19.95
N GLU A 175 4.35 -3.45 19.56
CA GLU A 175 4.26 -4.61 20.46
C GLU A 175 5.11 -4.45 21.71
N ASP A 176 6.30 -3.83 21.56
CA ASP A 176 7.22 -3.57 22.66
C ASP A 176 6.92 -2.29 23.47
N GLY A 177 6.06 -1.39 22.93
CA GLY A 177 5.72 -0.12 23.54
C GLY A 177 6.76 0.99 23.32
N SER A 178 7.64 0.84 22.33
CA SER A 178 8.69 1.83 22.01
C SER A 178 8.13 3.10 21.37
N PHE A 179 6.91 3.04 20.75
CA PHE A 179 6.21 4.19 20.22
C PHE A 179 4.69 3.98 20.21
N GLY A 180 3.93 5.05 20.43
CA GLY A 180 2.46 5.00 20.48
C GLY A 180 1.95 4.19 21.66
N GLU A 181 0.79 3.51 21.50
CA GLU A 181 0.28 2.61 22.51
C GLU A 181 0.96 1.24 22.42
N LYS A 182 1.23 0.63 23.57
CA LYS A 182 1.80 -0.72 23.63
C LYS A 182 0.74 -1.77 23.31
N GLY A 183 1.07 -2.71 22.43
CA GLY A 183 0.23 -3.87 22.11
C GLY A 183 -0.09 -4.00 20.65
N TYR A 184 -1.22 -4.67 20.36
CA TYR A 184 -1.71 -4.91 19.00
C TYR A 184 -2.74 -3.85 18.58
N VAL A 185 -2.95 -3.70 17.27
CA VAL A 185 -3.91 -2.73 16.71
C VAL A 185 -5.32 -2.87 17.30
N THR A 186 -5.76 -4.08 17.61
CA THR A 186 -7.08 -4.35 18.23
C THR A 186 -7.19 -3.94 19.70
N GLN A 187 -6.09 -3.50 20.32
CA GLN A 187 -6.05 -3.05 21.71
C GLN A 187 -5.95 -1.52 21.83
N HIS A 188 -5.70 -0.82 20.70
CA HIS A 188 -5.52 0.63 20.71
C HIS A 188 -6.79 1.36 21.12
N SER A 189 -6.62 2.41 21.93
CA SER A 189 -7.74 3.20 22.52
C SER A 189 -8.62 3.88 21.47
N VAL A 190 -8.09 4.20 20.26
CA VAL A 190 -8.84 4.78 19.15
C VAL A 190 -10.03 3.91 18.72
N LEU A 191 -9.97 2.60 18.95
CA LEU A 191 -11.08 1.69 18.65
C LEU A 191 -12.31 1.87 19.55
N LYS A 192 -12.23 2.70 20.59
CA LYS A 192 -13.40 3.13 21.38
C LYS A 192 -14.23 4.20 20.68
N GLU A 193 -13.67 4.81 19.63
CA GLU A 193 -14.37 5.76 18.79
C GLU A 193 -15.25 5.04 17.77
N LYS A 194 -16.23 5.74 17.20
CA LYS A 194 -17.10 5.18 16.15
C LYS A 194 -16.48 5.43 14.76
N PHE A 195 -16.50 4.38 13.96
CA PHE A 195 -16.10 4.40 12.57
C PHE A 195 -17.19 3.77 11.71
N ASP A 196 -17.48 4.35 10.57
CA ASP A 196 -18.51 3.86 9.66
C ASP A 196 -17.97 2.80 8.69
N HIS A 197 -16.66 2.85 8.44
CA HIS A 197 -15.99 1.94 7.51
C HIS A 197 -14.62 1.53 8.07
N ILE A 198 -14.30 0.24 7.98
CA ILE A 198 -13.00 -0.29 8.40
C ILE A 198 -12.32 -0.98 7.21
N PHE A 199 -11.11 -0.57 6.94
CA PHE A 199 -10.22 -1.16 5.93
C PHE A 199 -9.01 -1.76 6.63
N CYS A 200 -8.62 -2.98 6.27
CA CYS A 200 -7.52 -3.65 6.94
C CYS A 200 -6.61 -4.37 5.94
N CYS A 201 -5.31 -4.25 6.15
CA CYS A 201 -4.30 -5.02 5.43
C CYS A 201 -3.13 -5.36 6.35
N GLY A 202 -2.67 -6.61 6.33
CA GLY A 202 -1.56 -7.07 7.15
C GLY A 202 -1.56 -8.59 7.35
N PRO A 203 -0.88 -9.08 8.38
CA PRO A 203 -0.86 -10.50 8.72
C PRO A 203 -2.26 -11.08 8.92
N GLU A 204 -2.48 -12.31 8.49
CA GLU A 204 -3.79 -12.99 8.55
C GLU A 204 -4.40 -12.96 9.95
N VAL A 205 -3.57 -13.22 10.98
CA VAL A 205 -4.00 -13.19 12.40
C VAL A 205 -4.54 -11.81 12.77
N MET A 206 -3.87 -10.73 12.36
CA MET A 206 -4.32 -9.36 12.60
C MET A 206 -5.63 -9.08 11.87
N MET A 207 -5.74 -9.46 10.59
CA MET A 207 -6.96 -9.24 9.80
C MET A 207 -8.16 -9.98 10.40
N LYS A 208 -7.98 -11.22 10.86
CA LYS A 208 -9.03 -11.98 11.59
C LYS A 208 -9.47 -11.28 12.88
N ALA A 209 -8.51 -10.76 13.65
CA ALA A 209 -8.81 -10.04 14.89
C ALA A 209 -9.57 -8.72 14.62
N VAL A 210 -9.18 -7.97 13.58
CA VAL A 210 -9.88 -6.75 13.17
C VAL A 210 -11.29 -7.05 12.65
N ALA A 211 -11.48 -8.13 11.87
CA ALA A 211 -12.79 -8.56 11.43
C ALA A 211 -13.69 -8.96 12.61
N GLY A 212 -13.13 -9.66 13.61
CA GLY A 212 -13.84 -9.97 14.86
C GLY A 212 -14.29 -8.72 15.62
N TYR A 213 -13.40 -7.73 15.74
CA TYR A 213 -13.73 -6.43 16.33
C TYR A 213 -14.86 -5.72 15.55
N ALA A 214 -14.78 -5.66 14.22
CA ALA A 214 -15.79 -5.01 13.39
C ALA A 214 -17.17 -5.66 13.56
N ASN A 215 -17.24 -7.00 13.59
CA ASN A 215 -18.50 -7.73 13.77
C ASN A 215 -19.16 -7.53 15.16
N GLN A 216 -18.36 -7.23 16.19
CA GLN A 216 -18.87 -6.99 17.55
C GLN A 216 -19.36 -5.55 17.77
N ASN A 217 -18.99 -4.62 16.90
CA ASN A 217 -19.26 -3.18 17.07
C ASN A 217 -20.14 -2.58 15.96
N ASN A 218 -20.77 -3.44 15.15
CA ASN A 218 -21.78 -3.07 14.15
C ASN A 218 -23.17 -3.08 14.74
#